data_ef8e41d83235c25ffe0748909043f66c
#
_entry.id   ef8e41d83235c25ffe0748909043f66c
#
_cell.length_a   1.000
_cell.length_b   1.000
_cell.length_c   1.000
_cell.angle_alpha   90.00
_cell.angle_beta   90.00
_cell.angle_gamma   90.00
#
_symmetry.space_group_name_H-M   'P 1'
#
loop_
_entity.id
_entity.type
_entity.pdbx_description
1 polymer ?
#
loop_
_entity_poly.entity_id
_entity_poly.type
_entity_poly.pdbx_seq_one_letter_code
_entity_poly.pdbx_strand_id
1 'polypeptide(L)'
;MADLDDLREGCNFGLGVASTNNSFHVKGAEHLPWGMKDRLSRIFNPKTGRTVMLAFDHGFIMGPTSGLERIDLNIVPLIEYADCLMCTRGILRTVIPPSTNKPICLRSDAGTSILTELNDNVLIDVEDAIRMNVSAMAIMLSIGDAAHEAKTVANLYKAVDKGTRYGIPVMGVTAVGKDMARDARYFGLASRIAAENGANIVTYYCDGFEKVVAACPVPVVIAGGKKLPELEALELCYKAISEGASGVDMGRNVFQSEAPAAMIPVSYTHL
;
A
#
# COMPACT_ATOMS: atom_id res chain seq x y z
N MET A 1 -47.60 -1.88 1.86
CA MET A 1 -47.77 -1.86 0.40
C MET A 1 -47.13 -0.57 -0.08
N ALA A 2 -46.19 -0.65 -1.02
CA ALA A 2 -45.69 0.60 -1.62
C ALA A 2 -46.85 1.26 -2.38
N ASP A 3 -47.01 2.54 -2.17
CA ASP A 3 -48.02 3.32 -2.84
C ASP A 3 -47.66 3.46 -4.31
N LEU A 4 -48.41 2.83 -5.18
CA LEU A 4 -48.13 2.81 -6.62
C LEU A 4 -48.66 4.06 -7.32
N ASP A 5 -49.45 4.90 -6.61
CA ASP A 5 -50.12 6.08 -7.18
C ASP A 5 -49.15 7.26 -7.41
N ASP A 6 -47.95 7.23 -6.77
CA ASP A 6 -46.86 8.21 -6.96
C ASP A 6 -45.81 7.81 -7.99
N LEU A 7 -45.98 6.70 -8.71
CA LEU A 7 -45.08 6.30 -9.77
C LEU A 7 -45.20 7.22 -10.99
N ARG A 8 -44.33 8.21 -11.06
CA ARG A 8 -44.14 8.95 -12.32
C ARG A 8 -43.38 8.05 -13.31
N GLU A 9 -43.93 7.87 -14.51
CA GLU A 9 -43.22 7.22 -15.59
C GLU A 9 -41.87 7.91 -15.80
N GLY A 10 -40.81 7.12 -15.87
CA GLY A 10 -39.48 7.63 -16.22
C GLY A 10 -39.55 8.35 -17.57
N CYS A 11 -38.97 9.58 -17.58
CA CYS A 11 -38.95 10.41 -18.76
C CYS A 11 -37.57 10.85 -19.10
N ASN A 12 -36.79 10.86 -19.76
CA ASN A 12 -35.36 11.19 -20.00
C ASN A 12 -34.43 9.96 -19.91
N PHE A 13 -34.77 8.93 -20.63
CA PHE A 13 -33.97 7.71 -20.69
C PHE A 13 -32.60 7.92 -21.35
N GLY A 14 -32.26 9.11 -21.81
CA GLY A 14 -31.00 9.41 -22.47
C GLY A 14 -30.84 8.60 -23.76
N LEU A 15 -31.92 8.37 -24.49
CA LEU A 15 -31.87 7.65 -25.76
C LEU A 15 -30.92 8.38 -26.73
N GLY A 16 -29.94 7.68 -27.26
CA GLY A 16 -28.90 8.23 -28.13
C GLY A 16 -27.67 8.78 -27.38
N VAL A 17 -27.69 8.83 -26.05
CA VAL A 17 -26.49 9.14 -25.26
C VAL A 17 -25.74 7.85 -24.95
N ALA A 18 -24.49 7.79 -25.31
CA ALA A 18 -23.64 6.65 -25.01
C ALA A 18 -23.53 6.46 -23.49
N SER A 19 -23.72 5.23 -23.00
CA SER A 19 -23.51 4.90 -21.61
C SER A 19 -22.06 5.13 -21.24
N THR A 20 -21.79 6.09 -20.33
CA THR A 20 -20.46 6.37 -19.80
C THR A 20 -20.26 5.57 -18.53
N ASN A 21 -19.50 4.50 -18.61
CA ASN A 21 -19.10 3.72 -17.46
C ASN A 21 -17.68 4.16 -17.06
N ASN A 22 -17.58 5.22 -16.27
CA ASN A 22 -16.32 5.65 -15.68
C ASN A 22 -15.95 4.67 -14.55
N SER A 23 -15.49 3.48 -14.93
CA SER A 23 -14.99 2.53 -13.95
C SER A 23 -13.62 2.98 -13.44
N PHE A 24 -13.37 2.80 -12.15
CA PHE A 24 -12.05 2.98 -11.55
C PHE A 24 -11.06 2.00 -12.19
N HIS A 25 -9.99 2.55 -12.77
CA HIS A 25 -8.94 1.79 -13.42
C HIS A 25 -7.62 1.92 -12.67
N VAL A 26 -7.16 0.81 -12.12
CA VAL A 26 -5.79 0.61 -11.68
C VAL A 26 -5.29 -0.64 -12.40
N LYS A 27 -4.02 -0.67 -12.80
CA LYS A 27 -3.41 -1.78 -13.55
C LYS A 27 -3.78 -3.13 -12.93
N GLY A 28 -4.37 -4.04 -13.71
CA GLY A 28 -4.76 -5.38 -13.25
C GLY A 28 -6.03 -5.46 -12.39
N ALA A 29 -6.75 -4.34 -12.18
CA ALA A 29 -7.94 -4.32 -11.32
C ALA A 29 -9.26 -4.58 -12.06
N GLU A 30 -9.25 -4.72 -13.39
CA GLU A 30 -10.47 -4.79 -14.20
C GLU A 30 -11.38 -5.96 -13.80
N HIS A 31 -10.79 -7.10 -13.47
CA HIS A 31 -11.53 -8.32 -13.12
C HIS A 31 -11.77 -8.50 -11.62
N LEU A 32 -11.31 -7.56 -10.79
CA LEU A 32 -11.50 -7.65 -9.34
C LEU A 32 -12.97 -7.43 -8.96
N PRO A 33 -13.46 -8.09 -7.89
CA PRO A 33 -14.79 -7.85 -7.37
C PRO A 33 -14.95 -6.41 -6.90
N TRP A 34 -16.20 -5.91 -6.94
CA TRP A 34 -16.51 -4.51 -6.63
C TRP A 34 -15.94 -4.05 -5.28
N GLY A 35 -16.04 -4.87 -4.23
CA GLY A 35 -15.52 -4.55 -2.90
C GLY A 35 -14.01 -4.35 -2.85
N MET A 36 -13.22 -5.08 -3.67
CA MET A 36 -11.79 -4.82 -3.83
C MET A 36 -11.54 -3.51 -4.57
N LYS A 37 -12.28 -3.24 -5.65
CA LYS A 37 -12.16 -1.99 -6.42
C LYS A 37 -12.49 -0.78 -5.56
N ASP A 38 -13.54 -0.86 -4.74
CA ASP A 38 -13.92 0.19 -3.78
C ASP A 38 -12.78 0.47 -2.79
N ARG A 39 -12.17 -0.57 -2.21
CA ARG A 39 -11.03 -0.40 -1.31
C ARG A 39 -9.79 0.17 -2.00
N LEU A 40 -9.48 -0.30 -3.20
CA LEU A 40 -8.36 0.23 -3.99
C LEU A 40 -8.61 1.69 -4.38
N SER A 41 -9.84 2.10 -4.70
CA SER A 41 -10.19 3.48 -5.04
C SER A 41 -10.07 4.45 -3.87
N ARG A 42 -10.04 3.94 -2.65
CA ARG A 42 -9.72 4.75 -1.45
C ARG A 42 -8.22 4.95 -1.28
N ILE A 43 -7.40 3.98 -1.71
CA ILE A 43 -5.94 4.04 -1.63
C ILE A 43 -5.39 4.87 -2.80
N PHE A 44 -5.83 4.57 -4.01
CA PHE A 44 -5.41 5.27 -5.23
C PHE A 44 -6.43 6.33 -5.60
N ASN A 45 -5.96 7.54 -5.86
CA ASN A 45 -6.82 8.62 -6.34
C ASN A 45 -7.53 8.20 -7.64
N PRO A 46 -8.87 8.21 -7.70
CA PRO A 46 -9.60 7.74 -8.88
C PRO A 46 -9.32 8.51 -10.18
N LYS A 47 -8.83 9.74 -10.08
CA LYS A 47 -8.52 10.58 -11.25
C LYS A 47 -7.12 10.31 -11.82
N THR A 48 -6.14 10.05 -10.95
CA THR A 48 -4.74 9.89 -11.34
C THR A 48 -4.26 8.45 -11.32
N GLY A 49 -4.95 7.56 -10.61
CA GLY A 49 -4.50 6.19 -10.34
C GLY A 49 -3.30 6.11 -9.40
N ARG A 50 -2.96 7.19 -8.70
CA ARG A 50 -1.75 7.31 -7.89
C ARG A 50 -2.06 7.48 -6.41
N THR A 51 -1.04 7.24 -5.56
CA THR A 51 -1.17 7.33 -4.10
C THR A 51 0.11 7.85 -3.44
N VAL A 52 -0.04 8.64 -2.38
CA VAL A 52 1.02 8.93 -1.42
C VAL A 52 0.64 8.29 -0.09
N MET A 53 1.33 7.21 0.26
CA MET A 53 1.12 6.49 1.51
C MET A 53 2.12 6.96 2.56
N LEU A 54 1.67 7.07 3.80
CA LEU A 54 2.49 7.36 4.96
C LEU A 54 2.73 6.09 5.77
N ALA A 55 3.97 5.56 5.72
CA ALA A 55 4.37 4.34 6.43
C ALA A 55 4.97 4.66 7.79
N PHE A 56 4.39 4.16 8.85
CA PHE A 56 4.91 4.27 10.23
C PHE A 56 4.75 2.97 11.02
N ASP A 57 4.78 1.85 10.30
CA ASP A 57 4.73 0.52 10.87
C ASP A 57 6.06 0.03 11.45
N HIS A 58 7.16 0.72 11.19
CA HIS A 58 8.53 0.31 11.56
C HIS A 58 8.70 -0.09 13.04
N GLY A 59 7.91 0.50 13.93
CA GLY A 59 7.96 0.21 15.36
C GLY A 59 7.74 -1.25 15.73
N PHE A 60 7.09 -2.04 14.86
CA PHE A 60 6.82 -3.46 15.16
C PHE A 60 8.09 -4.32 15.21
N ILE A 61 9.18 -3.87 14.57
CA ILE A 61 10.48 -4.56 14.58
C ILE A 61 11.59 -3.71 15.22
N MET A 62 11.48 -2.36 15.14
CA MET A 62 12.54 -1.43 15.55
C MET A 62 12.26 -0.74 16.88
N GLY A 63 11.03 -0.86 17.42
CA GLY A 63 10.62 -0.11 18.61
C GLY A 63 10.49 1.39 18.35
N PRO A 64 10.66 2.24 19.38
CA PRO A 64 10.52 3.69 19.28
C PRO A 64 11.75 4.32 18.60
N THR A 65 11.88 4.11 17.30
CA THR A 65 12.94 4.71 16.48
C THR A 65 12.68 6.20 16.26
N SER A 66 13.73 6.94 15.87
CA SER A 66 13.67 8.40 15.66
C SER A 66 12.49 8.81 14.77
N GLY A 67 11.68 9.73 15.27
CA GLY A 67 10.44 10.20 14.66
C GLY A 67 9.21 9.35 14.99
N LEU A 68 9.37 8.20 15.64
CA LEU A 68 8.27 7.32 16.09
C LEU A 68 8.22 7.16 17.63
N GLU A 69 8.94 7.99 18.39
CA GLU A 69 8.91 7.98 19.86
C GLU A 69 7.53 8.39 20.40
N ARG A 70 6.92 9.35 19.74
CA ARG A 70 5.60 9.91 20.06
C ARG A 70 4.78 10.03 18.78
N ILE A 71 4.15 8.94 18.40
CA ILE A 71 3.34 8.85 17.16
C ILE A 71 2.18 9.85 17.19
N ASP A 72 1.60 10.10 18.34
CA ASP A 72 0.56 11.10 18.56
C ASP A 72 1.01 12.53 18.21
N LEU A 73 2.28 12.86 18.45
CA LEU A 73 2.84 14.17 18.16
C LEU A 73 3.50 14.25 16.78
N ASN A 74 4.16 13.18 16.35
CA ASN A 74 5.01 13.23 15.18
C ASN A 74 4.29 12.75 13.89
N ILE A 75 3.31 11.85 14.03
CA ILE A 75 2.63 11.23 12.88
C ILE A 75 1.19 11.73 12.72
N VAL A 76 0.44 11.86 13.83
CA VAL A 76 -0.99 12.24 13.73
C VAL A 76 -1.18 13.57 12.99
N PRO A 77 -0.36 14.64 13.18
CA PRO A 77 -0.49 15.87 12.39
C PRO A 77 -0.19 15.72 10.89
N LEU A 78 0.49 14.65 10.48
CA LEU A 78 0.85 14.41 9.08
C LEU A 78 -0.23 13.65 8.30
N ILE A 79 -1.17 13.03 9.01
CA ILE A 79 -2.19 12.15 8.42
C ILE A 79 -3.05 12.88 7.38
N GLU A 80 -3.38 14.13 7.61
CA GLU A 80 -4.23 14.90 6.70
C GLU A 80 -3.67 15.00 5.27
N TYR A 81 -2.33 15.01 5.14
CA TYR A 81 -1.63 15.16 3.86
C TYR A 81 -1.46 13.85 3.08
N ALA A 82 -1.63 12.69 3.70
CA ALA A 82 -1.47 11.39 3.04
C ALA A 82 -2.78 10.88 2.44
N ASP A 83 -2.69 10.08 1.38
CA ASP A 83 -3.85 9.37 0.81
C ASP A 83 -4.20 8.12 1.62
N CYS A 84 -3.18 7.40 2.07
CA CYS A 84 -3.32 6.12 2.78
C CYS A 84 -2.29 6.01 3.89
N LEU A 85 -2.65 5.30 4.96
CA LEU A 85 -1.76 5.05 6.10
C LEU A 85 -1.32 3.59 6.10
N MET A 86 0.00 3.35 6.21
CA MET A 86 0.53 2.02 6.52
C MET A 86 0.97 1.96 7.97
N CYS A 87 0.27 1.18 8.77
CA CYS A 87 0.51 1.08 10.21
C CYS A 87 0.19 -0.30 10.76
N THR A 88 0.55 -0.53 12.03
CA THR A 88 0.23 -1.75 12.77
C THR A 88 -1.11 -1.65 13.48
N ARG A 89 -1.72 -2.82 13.78
CA ARG A 89 -3.02 -2.87 14.47
C ARG A 89 -3.01 -2.24 15.87
N GLY A 90 -1.89 -2.35 16.59
CA GLY A 90 -1.76 -1.77 17.92
C GLY A 90 -1.81 -0.25 17.87
N ILE A 91 -1.01 0.35 16.99
CA ILE A 91 -0.96 1.80 16.80
C ILE A 91 -2.28 2.33 16.24
N LEU A 92 -2.88 1.63 15.27
CA LEU A 92 -4.18 2.02 14.72
C LEU A 92 -5.24 2.16 15.82
N ARG A 93 -5.30 1.17 16.73
CA ARG A 93 -6.31 1.14 17.82
C ARG A 93 -6.07 2.14 18.93
N THR A 94 -4.81 2.49 19.20
CA THR A 94 -4.45 3.26 20.41
C THR A 94 -4.13 4.72 20.14
N VAL A 95 -3.67 5.04 18.94
CA VAL A 95 -3.13 6.38 18.64
C VAL A 95 -3.85 7.09 17.51
N ILE A 96 -4.27 6.36 16.47
CA ILE A 96 -4.86 6.99 15.28
C ILE A 96 -6.32 7.36 15.53
N PRO A 97 -6.68 8.66 15.45
CA PRO A 97 -8.07 9.07 15.62
C PRO A 97 -8.97 8.48 14.53
N PRO A 98 -10.08 7.83 14.88
CA PRO A 98 -10.98 7.23 13.88
C PRO A 98 -11.64 8.27 12.97
N SER A 99 -11.67 9.53 13.39
CA SER A 99 -12.17 10.66 12.59
C SER A 99 -11.29 11.07 11.43
N THR A 100 -10.09 10.50 11.28
CA THR A 100 -9.19 10.80 10.15
C THR A 100 -9.79 10.40 8.81
N ASN A 101 -10.69 9.41 8.78
CA ASN A 101 -11.33 8.86 7.57
C ASN A 101 -10.33 8.45 6.46
N LYS A 102 -9.10 8.16 6.80
CA LYS A 102 -8.07 7.71 5.84
C LYS A 102 -8.15 6.21 5.62
N PRO A 103 -7.95 5.73 4.40
CA PRO A 103 -7.80 4.32 4.14
C PRO A 103 -6.56 3.77 4.84
N ILE A 104 -6.65 2.56 5.34
CA ILE A 104 -5.59 1.88 6.08
C ILE A 104 -5.07 0.70 5.27
N CYS A 105 -3.77 0.69 5.00
CA CYS A 105 -3.03 -0.48 4.60
C CYS A 105 -2.40 -1.09 5.86
N LEU A 106 -3.00 -2.14 6.39
CA LEU A 106 -2.63 -2.71 7.67
C LEU A 106 -1.45 -3.64 7.54
N ARG A 107 -0.33 -3.39 8.26
CA ARG A 107 0.71 -4.39 8.45
C ARG A 107 0.11 -5.61 9.13
N SER A 108 -0.03 -6.71 8.40
CA SER A 108 -0.80 -7.88 8.81
C SER A 108 0.06 -9.10 9.13
N ASP A 109 1.36 -8.99 8.95
CA ASP A 109 2.34 -9.92 9.47
C ASP A 109 3.10 -9.31 10.65
N ALA A 110 3.69 -10.17 11.45
CA ALA A 110 4.58 -9.80 12.55
C ALA A 110 5.71 -10.81 12.64
N GLY A 111 6.86 -10.35 13.08
CA GLY A 111 8.05 -11.17 13.18
C GLY A 111 8.89 -10.82 14.41
N THR A 112 10.13 -11.20 14.32
CA THR A 112 11.15 -10.93 15.33
C THR A 112 11.65 -9.48 15.25
N SER A 113 12.30 -9.00 16.30
CA SER A 113 12.92 -7.68 16.30
C SER A 113 14.21 -7.64 15.47
N ILE A 114 14.68 -6.43 15.18
CA ILE A 114 15.97 -6.20 14.49
C ILE A 114 17.20 -6.73 15.25
N LEU A 115 17.03 -7.13 16.51
CA LEU A 115 18.09 -7.73 17.32
C LEU A 115 18.37 -9.19 16.96
N THR A 116 17.48 -9.80 16.24
CA THR A 116 17.57 -11.19 15.77
C THR A 116 17.41 -11.23 14.26
N GLU A 117 17.49 -12.40 13.66
CA GLU A 117 17.15 -12.57 12.26
C GLU A 117 15.65 -12.33 12.05
N LEU A 118 15.30 -11.46 11.09
CA LEU A 118 13.91 -11.12 10.80
C LEU A 118 13.17 -12.35 10.29
N ASN A 119 12.12 -12.71 10.97
CA ASN A 119 11.33 -13.90 10.69
C ASN A 119 9.84 -13.60 10.82
N ASP A 120 9.24 -13.22 9.71
CA ASP A 120 7.83 -12.82 9.65
C ASP A 120 6.92 -14.05 9.59
N ASN A 121 6.28 -14.36 10.71
CA ASN A 121 5.61 -15.64 10.92
C ASN A 121 4.12 -15.59 11.17
N VAL A 122 3.62 -14.48 11.66
CA VAL A 122 2.28 -14.42 12.23
C VAL A 122 1.41 -13.49 11.41
N LEU A 123 0.32 -14.03 10.90
CA LEU A 123 -0.70 -13.25 10.22
C LEU A 123 -1.76 -12.77 11.22
N ILE A 124 -2.20 -11.52 11.04
CA ILE A 124 -3.45 -11.03 11.64
C ILE A 124 -4.61 -11.77 10.99
N ASP A 125 -5.58 -12.17 11.79
CA ASP A 125 -6.79 -12.77 11.26
C ASP A 125 -7.58 -11.75 10.43
N VAL A 126 -8.11 -12.20 9.29
CA VAL A 126 -8.82 -11.31 8.36
C VAL A 126 -10.08 -10.69 8.99
N GLU A 127 -10.72 -11.40 9.92
CA GLU A 127 -11.86 -10.86 10.67
C GLU A 127 -11.47 -9.66 11.55
N ASP A 128 -10.22 -9.65 12.05
CA ASP A 128 -9.69 -8.49 12.79
C ASP A 128 -9.44 -7.31 11.84
N ALA A 129 -8.93 -7.56 10.65
CA ALA A 129 -8.79 -6.55 9.60
C ALA A 129 -10.14 -5.96 9.17
N ILE A 130 -11.18 -6.79 9.04
CA ILE A 130 -12.56 -6.36 8.74
C ILE A 130 -13.09 -5.45 9.84
N ARG A 131 -12.96 -5.85 11.12
CA ARG A 131 -13.41 -5.05 12.26
C ARG A 131 -12.73 -3.68 12.35
N MET A 132 -11.50 -3.58 11.87
CA MET A 132 -10.76 -2.30 11.77
C MET A 132 -11.07 -1.52 10.49
N ASN A 133 -11.96 -2.01 9.62
CA ASN A 133 -12.34 -1.38 8.36
C ASN A 133 -11.14 -1.03 7.46
N VAL A 134 -10.14 -1.91 7.39
CA VAL A 134 -8.94 -1.66 6.59
C VAL A 134 -9.23 -1.71 5.09
N SER A 135 -8.46 -0.96 4.32
CA SER A 135 -8.57 -0.93 2.86
C SER A 135 -7.62 -1.92 2.17
N ALA A 136 -6.53 -2.33 2.83
CA ALA A 136 -5.64 -3.38 2.36
C ALA A 136 -4.88 -4.03 3.53
N MET A 137 -4.33 -5.22 3.29
CA MET A 137 -3.38 -5.88 4.18
C MET A 137 -1.99 -5.87 3.56
N ALA A 138 -0.95 -5.52 4.33
CA ALA A 138 0.45 -5.56 3.91
C ALA A 138 1.15 -6.80 4.49
N ILE A 139 1.80 -7.56 3.63
CA ILE A 139 2.49 -8.81 3.96
C ILE A 139 3.91 -8.78 3.39
N MET A 140 4.91 -9.08 4.21
CA MET A 140 6.30 -9.20 3.79
C MET A 140 6.51 -10.41 2.88
N LEU A 141 7.29 -10.22 1.82
CA LEU A 141 7.74 -11.26 0.92
C LEU A 141 9.26 -11.17 0.77
N SER A 142 9.99 -12.10 1.37
CA SER A 142 11.45 -12.17 1.31
C SER A 142 11.88 -13.16 0.23
N ILE A 143 12.46 -12.66 -0.86
CA ILE A 143 12.92 -13.48 -1.97
C ILE A 143 14.44 -13.61 -1.94
N GLY A 144 14.97 -14.83 -2.15
CA GLY A 144 16.40 -15.14 -2.08
C GLY A 144 16.93 -15.29 -0.66
N ASP A 145 16.05 -15.40 0.32
CA ASP A 145 16.37 -15.75 1.70
C ASP A 145 15.96 -17.20 1.95
N ALA A 146 16.91 -18.11 1.86
CA ALA A 146 16.64 -19.55 1.92
C ALA A 146 15.93 -20.00 3.21
N ALA A 147 16.11 -19.26 4.31
CA ALA A 147 15.46 -19.58 5.60
C ALA A 147 14.01 -19.14 5.67
N HIS A 148 13.62 -18.08 4.95
CA HIS A 148 12.32 -17.41 5.15
C HIS A 148 11.46 -17.31 3.89
N GLU A 149 12.04 -17.51 2.69
CA GLU A 149 11.31 -17.36 1.42
C GLU A 149 10.03 -18.19 1.38
N ALA A 150 10.13 -19.50 1.55
CA ALA A 150 8.97 -20.39 1.47
C ALA A 150 7.86 -20.02 2.45
N LYS A 151 8.21 -19.51 3.61
CA LYS A 151 7.30 -19.11 4.66
C LYS A 151 6.60 -17.79 4.35
N THR A 152 7.35 -16.77 3.89
CA THR A 152 6.77 -15.49 3.50
C THR A 152 5.88 -15.62 2.26
N VAL A 153 6.25 -16.47 1.30
CA VAL A 153 5.38 -16.85 0.17
C VAL A 153 4.09 -17.51 0.67
N ALA A 154 4.19 -18.48 1.59
CA ALA A 154 3.01 -19.13 2.15
C ALA A 154 2.11 -18.17 2.94
N ASN A 155 2.70 -17.20 3.66
CA ASN A 155 1.95 -16.15 4.36
C ASN A 155 1.21 -15.23 3.39
N LEU A 156 1.90 -14.79 2.33
CA LEU A 156 1.29 -13.97 1.28
C LEU A 156 0.10 -14.71 0.65
N TYR A 157 0.28 -15.96 0.28
CA TYR A 157 -0.76 -16.79 -0.35
C TYR A 157 -1.99 -16.94 0.55
N LYS A 158 -1.78 -17.25 1.84
CA LYS A 158 -2.87 -17.34 2.82
C LYS A 158 -3.61 -16.01 3.00
N ALA A 159 -2.88 -14.91 3.04
CA ALA A 159 -3.49 -13.58 3.15
C ALA A 159 -4.31 -13.22 1.91
N VAL A 160 -3.80 -13.54 0.71
CA VAL A 160 -4.50 -13.32 -0.56
C VAL A 160 -5.77 -14.17 -0.64
N ASP A 161 -5.71 -15.46 -0.30
CA ASP A 161 -6.88 -16.35 -0.29
C ASP A 161 -7.99 -15.81 0.62
N LYS A 162 -7.64 -15.45 1.86
CA LYS A 162 -8.59 -14.84 2.79
C LYS A 162 -9.05 -13.45 2.32
N GLY A 163 -8.12 -12.62 1.87
CA GLY A 163 -8.42 -11.27 1.37
C GLY A 163 -9.39 -11.30 0.18
N THR A 164 -9.18 -12.22 -0.77
CA THR A 164 -10.07 -12.42 -1.91
C THR A 164 -11.49 -12.79 -1.47
N ARG A 165 -11.62 -13.70 -0.51
CA ARG A 165 -12.93 -14.12 0.02
C ARG A 165 -13.73 -12.97 0.61
N TYR A 166 -13.07 -12.02 1.26
CA TYR A 166 -13.71 -10.89 1.95
C TYR A 166 -13.58 -9.55 1.19
N GLY A 167 -13.01 -9.58 -0.01
CA GLY A 167 -12.85 -8.38 -0.85
C GLY A 167 -11.80 -7.39 -0.32
N ILE A 168 -10.78 -7.86 0.40
CA ILE A 168 -9.69 -7.02 0.93
C ILE A 168 -8.43 -7.25 0.08
N PRO A 169 -7.90 -6.21 -0.61
CA PRO A 169 -6.64 -6.29 -1.34
C PRO A 169 -5.46 -6.62 -0.42
N VAL A 170 -4.47 -7.31 -0.96
CA VAL A 170 -3.22 -7.60 -0.25
C VAL A 170 -2.06 -6.92 -0.98
N MET A 171 -1.23 -6.18 -0.23
CA MET A 171 0.01 -5.60 -0.68
C MET A 171 1.17 -6.54 -0.32
N GLY A 172 1.87 -7.05 -1.31
CA GLY A 172 3.13 -7.74 -1.13
C GLY A 172 4.26 -6.72 -0.90
N VAL A 173 4.82 -6.68 0.28
CA VAL A 173 5.99 -5.85 0.61
C VAL A 173 7.23 -6.66 0.31
N THR A 174 7.83 -6.45 -0.87
CA THR A 174 8.96 -7.27 -1.33
C THR A 174 10.28 -6.86 -0.70
N ALA A 175 11.07 -7.83 -0.31
CA ALA A 175 12.48 -7.68 0.08
C ALA A 175 13.31 -8.73 -0.64
N VAL A 176 14.56 -8.41 -0.95
CA VAL A 176 15.52 -9.37 -1.49
C VAL A 176 16.54 -9.72 -0.42
N GLY A 177 17.05 -10.94 -0.46
CA GLY A 177 18.02 -11.45 0.51
C GLY A 177 19.24 -10.53 0.67
N LYS A 178 19.91 -10.60 1.82
CA LYS A 178 21.04 -9.73 2.16
C LYS A 178 22.19 -9.83 1.16
N ASP A 179 22.41 -11.02 0.61
CA ASP A 179 23.50 -11.34 -0.32
C ASP A 179 23.13 -11.13 -1.79
N MET A 180 21.91 -10.67 -2.07
CA MET A 180 21.45 -10.41 -3.42
C MET A 180 21.62 -8.95 -3.82
N ALA A 181 21.93 -8.72 -5.09
CA ALA A 181 21.96 -7.38 -5.64
C ALA A 181 20.57 -6.71 -5.55
N ARG A 182 20.57 -5.42 -5.24
CA ARG A 182 19.33 -4.60 -5.21
C ARG A 182 19.13 -3.92 -6.56
N ASP A 183 18.86 -4.73 -7.57
CA ASP A 183 18.72 -4.30 -8.96
C ASP A 183 17.35 -4.68 -9.56
N ALA A 184 17.10 -4.23 -10.77
CA ALA A 184 15.84 -4.46 -11.48
C ALA A 184 15.57 -5.96 -11.74
N ARG A 185 16.60 -6.81 -11.83
CA ARG A 185 16.42 -8.24 -12.06
C ARG A 185 15.76 -8.91 -10.86
N TYR A 186 16.31 -8.66 -9.66
CA TYR A 186 15.83 -9.32 -8.44
C TYR A 186 14.55 -8.68 -7.91
N PHE A 187 14.41 -7.36 -8.00
CA PHE A 187 13.12 -6.71 -7.67
C PHE A 187 12.04 -7.05 -8.69
N GLY A 188 12.38 -7.20 -9.96
CA GLY A 188 11.46 -7.71 -10.98
C GLY A 188 10.99 -9.12 -10.67
N LEU A 189 11.91 -10.02 -10.27
CA LEU A 189 11.59 -11.37 -9.82
C LEU A 189 10.64 -11.34 -8.61
N ALA A 190 10.99 -10.61 -7.55
CA ALA A 190 10.20 -10.54 -6.33
C ALA A 190 8.80 -9.95 -6.59
N SER A 191 8.73 -8.86 -7.36
CA SER A 191 7.46 -8.22 -7.74
C SER A 191 6.58 -9.15 -8.58
N ARG A 192 7.18 -9.88 -9.51
CA ARG A 192 6.46 -10.83 -10.33
C ARG A 192 5.95 -12.02 -9.51
N ILE A 193 6.75 -12.57 -8.61
CA ILE A 193 6.32 -13.63 -7.69
C ILE A 193 5.16 -13.14 -6.82
N ALA A 194 5.23 -11.92 -6.27
CA ALA A 194 4.15 -11.37 -5.49
C ALA A 194 2.85 -11.26 -6.29
N ALA A 195 2.92 -10.76 -7.53
CA ALA A 195 1.77 -10.63 -8.41
C ALA A 195 1.18 -11.98 -8.84
N GLU A 196 2.03 -12.97 -9.17
CA GLU A 196 1.59 -14.33 -9.52
C GLU A 196 0.92 -15.04 -8.32
N ASN A 197 1.29 -14.69 -7.10
CA ASN A 197 0.62 -15.16 -5.88
C ASN A 197 -0.62 -14.33 -5.53
N GLY A 198 -1.04 -13.37 -6.36
CA GLY A 198 -2.28 -12.62 -6.23
C GLY A 198 -2.20 -11.35 -5.40
N ALA A 199 -1.00 -10.81 -5.14
CA ALA A 199 -0.84 -9.50 -4.52
C ALA A 199 -1.39 -8.41 -5.45
N ASN A 200 -2.18 -7.48 -4.89
CA ASN A 200 -2.79 -6.38 -5.63
C ASN A 200 -1.89 -5.14 -5.68
N ILE A 201 -0.98 -5.00 -4.72
CA ILE A 201 -0.03 -3.90 -4.61
C ILE A 201 1.33 -4.50 -4.24
N VAL A 202 2.39 -4.03 -4.88
CA VAL A 202 3.77 -4.48 -4.64
C VAL A 202 4.65 -3.25 -4.47
N THR A 203 5.64 -3.29 -3.60
CA THR A 203 6.49 -2.14 -3.28
C THR A 203 7.98 -2.44 -3.35
N TYR A 204 8.78 -1.64 -4.10
CA TYR A 204 10.20 -1.28 -3.95
C TYR A 204 10.78 -0.54 -5.18
N TYR A 205 11.83 0.28 -4.99
CA TYR A 205 12.52 1.01 -6.06
C TYR A 205 13.97 0.51 -6.26
N CYS A 206 14.44 0.59 -7.52
CA CYS A 206 15.83 0.33 -7.92
C CYS A 206 16.12 1.02 -9.26
N ASP A 207 17.38 1.09 -9.66
CA ASP A 207 17.75 1.53 -11.01
C ASP A 207 17.18 0.58 -12.07
N GLY A 208 16.65 1.15 -13.15
CA GLY A 208 15.93 0.40 -14.19
C GLY A 208 14.55 -0.06 -13.76
N PHE A 209 13.91 0.72 -12.90
CA PHE A 209 12.60 0.42 -12.32
C PHE A 209 11.50 0.26 -13.37
N GLU A 210 11.61 0.92 -14.53
CA GLU A 210 10.70 0.74 -15.66
C GLU A 210 10.55 -0.74 -16.09
N LYS A 211 11.60 -1.54 -15.93
CA LYS A 211 11.57 -2.98 -16.24
C LYS A 211 10.78 -3.75 -15.19
N VAL A 212 10.89 -3.35 -13.91
CA VAL A 212 10.10 -3.93 -12.82
C VAL A 212 8.61 -3.65 -13.05
N VAL A 213 8.27 -2.41 -13.37
CA VAL A 213 6.89 -2.00 -13.64
C VAL A 213 6.34 -2.70 -14.89
N ALA A 214 7.13 -2.78 -15.96
CA ALA A 214 6.69 -3.45 -17.19
C ALA A 214 6.42 -4.95 -16.97
N ALA A 215 7.22 -5.62 -16.16
CA ALA A 215 7.09 -7.04 -15.85
C ALA A 215 5.97 -7.34 -14.83
N CYS A 216 5.52 -6.36 -14.05
CA CYS A 216 4.53 -6.54 -13.00
C CYS A 216 3.12 -6.19 -13.50
N PRO A 217 2.15 -7.13 -13.49
CA PRO A 217 0.79 -6.89 -14.00
C PRO A 217 -0.11 -6.09 -13.05
N VAL A 218 0.37 -5.72 -11.86
CA VAL A 218 -0.37 -4.97 -10.82
C VAL A 218 0.33 -3.65 -10.51
N PRO A 219 -0.34 -2.70 -9.80
CA PRO A 219 0.29 -1.45 -9.43
C PRO A 219 1.52 -1.67 -8.55
N VAL A 220 2.58 -0.90 -8.82
CA VAL A 220 3.79 -0.91 -8.01
C VAL A 220 3.93 0.43 -7.31
N VAL A 221 3.92 0.39 -5.98
CA VAL A 221 4.14 1.55 -5.10
C VAL A 221 5.54 1.45 -4.52
N ILE A 222 6.36 2.47 -4.60
CA ILE A 222 7.73 2.41 -4.10
C ILE A 222 7.83 2.69 -2.60
N ALA A 223 8.63 1.91 -1.89
CA ALA A 223 9.00 2.20 -0.51
C ALA A 223 10.17 3.18 -0.44
N GLY A 224 10.10 4.13 0.50
CA GLY A 224 11.11 5.19 0.66
C GLY A 224 12.49 4.72 1.14
N GLY A 225 12.60 3.54 1.71
CA GLY A 225 13.88 2.98 2.18
C GLY A 225 14.48 3.71 3.39
N LYS A 226 15.80 3.88 3.39
CA LYS A 226 16.52 4.63 4.42
C LYS A 226 16.23 6.12 4.29
N LYS A 227 16.45 6.89 5.38
CA LYS A 227 16.41 8.36 5.33
C LYS A 227 17.48 8.86 4.34
N LEU A 228 17.04 9.70 3.43
CA LEU A 228 17.84 10.44 2.44
C LEU A 228 17.75 11.94 2.75
N PRO A 229 18.69 12.76 2.22
CA PRO A 229 18.46 14.20 2.10
C PRO A 229 17.12 14.48 1.39
N GLU A 230 16.43 15.55 1.79
CA GLU A 230 15.06 15.84 1.32
C GLU A 230 14.99 15.90 -0.23
N LEU A 231 15.93 16.58 -0.86
CA LEU A 231 15.97 16.71 -2.33
C LEU A 231 16.11 15.32 -3.00
N GLU A 232 17.02 14.49 -2.50
CA GLU A 232 17.23 13.15 -3.04
C GLU A 232 15.99 12.26 -2.86
N ALA A 233 15.28 12.40 -1.74
CA ALA A 233 14.04 11.68 -1.50
C ALA A 233 12.93 12.11 -2.50
N LEU A 234 12.85 13.40 -2.83
CA LEU A 234 11.91 13.93 -3.81
C LEU A 234 12.29 13.53 -5.24
N GLU A 235 13.57 13.56 -5.58
CA GLU A 235 14.07 13.07 -6.88
C GLU A 235 13.79 11.57 -7.06
N LEU A 236 13.92 10.77 -6.00
CA LEU A 236 13.56 9.35 -6.02
C LEU A 236 12.06 9.17 -6.33
N CYS A 237 11.18 9.96 -5.69
CA CYS A 237 9.75 9.94 -5.99
C CYS A 237 9.49 10.28 -7.46
N TYR A 238 10.09 11.37 -7.95
CA TYR A 238 9.93 11.81 -9.33
C TYR A 238 10.38 10.75 -10.34
N LYS A 239 11.58 10.17 -10.15
CA LYS A 239 12.11 9.12 -11.01
C LYS A 239 11.18 7.91 -11.02
N ALA A 240 10.79 7.42 -9.85
CA ALA A 240 9.92 6.26 -9.76
C ALA A 240 8.59 6.45 -10.48
N ILE A 241 7.97 7.62 -10.33
CA ILE A 241 6.71 7.94 -11.02
C ILE A 241 6.92 8.08 -12.52
N SER A 242 8.01 8.71 -12.95
CA SER A 242 8.35 8.83 -14.38
C SER A 242 8.62 7.47 -15.03
N GLU A 243 9.09 6.50 -14.25
CA GLU A 243 9.33 5.11 -14.67
C GLU A 243 8.10 4.21 -14.48
N GLY A 244 6.95 4.76 -14.08
CA GLY A 244 5.66 4.09 -14.08
C GLY A 244 5.17 3.59 -12.72
N ALA A 245 5.76 4.02 -11.60
CA ALA A 245 5.19 3.74 -10.29
C ALA A 245 3.78 4.31 -10.15
N SER A 246 2.93 3.57 -9.44
CA SER A 246 1.56 4.00 -9.11
C SER A 246 1.49 4.82 -7.81
N GLY A 247 2.62 5.08 -7.18
CA GLY A 247 2.68 5.88 -5.97
C GLY A 247 3.92 5.62 -5.15
N VAL A 248 3.94 6.26 -3.99
CA VAL A 248 5.04 6.17 -3.02
C VAL A 248 4.50 5.79 -1.64
N ASP A 249 5.26 4.99 -0.90
CA ASP A 249 5.00 4.60 0.49
C ASP A 249 6.18 5.07 1.35
N MET A 250 6.04 6.28 1.89
CA MET A 250 7.12 6.99 2.55
C MET A 250 6.96 6.99 4.06
N GLY A 251 8.02 6.57 4.75
CA GLY A 251 8.11 6.62 6.20
C GLY A 251 9.18 7.60 6.66
N ARG A 252 10.40 7.09 6.89
CA ARG A 252 11.55 7.86 7.43
C ARG A 252 11.87 9.12 6.62
N ASN A 253 11.69 9.10 5.32
CA ASN A 253 11.92 10.27 4.46
C ASN A 253 10.89 11.39 4.70
N VAL A 254 9.76 11.09 5.34
CA VAL A 254 8.77 12.07 5.79
C VAL A 254 9.00 12.43 7.24
N PHE A 255 8.79 11.51 8.18
CA PHE A 255 8.73 11.86 9.61
C PHE A 255 10.10 12.13 10.25
N GLN A 256 11.21 11.85 9.59
CA GLN A 256 12.57 12.25 10.01
C GLN A 256 13.10 13.45 9.19
N SER A 257 12.28 14.10 8.40
CA SER A 257 12.62 15.32 7.66
C SER A 257 12.60 16.54 8.60
N GLU A 258 13.29 17.60 8.24
CA GLU A 258 13.22 18.88 8.91
C GLU A 258 11.85 19.58 8.74
N ALA A 259 11.13 19.26 7.66
CA ALA A 259 9.81 19.78 7.34
C ALA A 259 8.81 18.66 6.97
N PRO A 260 8.42 17.77 7.91
CA PRO A 260 7.65 16.58 7.60
C PRO A 260 6.31 16.86 6.91
N ALA A 261 5.61 17.92 7.35
CA ALA A 261 4.33 18.32 6.77
C ALA A 261 4.45 18.80 5.30
N ALA A 262 5.59 19.36 4.93
CA ALA A 262 5.84 19.79 3.56
C ALA A 262 6.24 18.64 2.62
N MET A 263 6.90 17.60 3.15
CA MET A 263 7.39 16.48 2.35
C MET A 263 6.28 15.71 1.64
N ILE A 264 5.10 15.57 2.25
CA ILE A 264 3.99 14.82 1.65
C ILE A 264 3.36 15.59 0.49
N PRO A 265 2.92 16.87 0.65
CA PRO A 265 2.36 17.64 -0.46
C PRO A 265 3.34 17.87 -1.61
N VAL A 266 4.64 18.09 -1.32
CA VAL A 266 5.66 18.24 -2.37
C VAL A 266 5.84 16.94 -3.16
N SER A 267 5.74 15.78 -2.50
CA SER A 267 5.68 14.50 -3.22
C SER A 267 4.50 14.45 -4.19
N TYR A 268 3.35 15.06 -3.85
CA TYR A 268 2.19 15.17 -4.73
C TYR A 268 2.43 16.02 -5.97
N THR A 269 3.18 17.11 -5.86
CA THR A 269 3.43 18.01 -7.01
C THR A 269 4.30 17.34 -8.08
N HIS A 270 4.94 16.24 -7.73
CA HIS A 270 5.74 15.44 -8.65
C HIS A 270 5.02 14.13 -9.10
N LEU A 271 3.82 13.88 -8.60
CA LEU A 271 2.93 12.79 -8.99
C LEU A 271 1.92 13.23 -10.05
#